data_a86aee4f752f96a6fa5c05d7262badd3
#
_entry.id   a86aee4f752f96a6fa5c05d7262badd3
#
_cell.length_a   1.000
_cell.length_b   1.000
_cell.length_c   1.000
_cell.angle_alpha   90.00
_cell.angle_beta   90.00
_cell.angle_gamma   90.00
#
_symmetry.space_group_name_H-M   'P 1'
#
loop_
_entity.id
_entity.type
_entity.pdbx_description
1 polymer ?
#
loop_
_entity_poly.entity_id
_entity_poly.type
_entity_poly.pdbx_seq_one_letter_code
_entity_poly.pdbx_strand_id
1 'polypeptide(L)'
;RAAAETERMDQAPYHLDQIRRDALLEVIQEVCAHRGSRLLAAHVRSNHVHTVVEAGVLPERVMSDCKAYGRRRLNQMGLDEPNRKRWARHGSTRWRWKPQHVSAAIQYIVSEQGEVRHPLPKGRATSRGSAMPSARFYTPTPAFQSKYPIACFT
;
A
#
# COMPACT_ATOMS: atom_id res chain seq x y z
N ARG A 1 -26.36 -5.06 -0.16
CA ARG A 1 -25.61 -3.80 -0.49
C ARG A 1 -24.56 -4.02 -1.57
N ALA A 2 -23.76 -5.08 -1.52
CA ALA A 2 -22.73 -5.35 -2.53
C ALA A 2 -23.29 -5.57 -3.95
N ALA A 3 -24.41 -6.26 -4.11
CA ALA A 3 -25.03 -6.49 -5.42
C ALA A 3 -25.51 -5.21 -6.10
N ALA A 4 -26.07 -4.25 -5.34
CA ALA A 4 -26.55 -2.98 -5.87
C ALA A 4 -25.42 -2.01 -6.25
N GLU A 5 -24.23 -2.16 -5.66
CA GLU A 5 -23.05 -1.39 -6.03
C GLU A 5 -22.41 -1.92 -7.31
N THR A 6 -22.46 -3.22 -7.52
CA THR A 6 -21.94 -3.87 -8.74
C THR A 6 -22.75 -3.48 -9.98
N GLU A 7 -24.08 -3.30 -9.85
CA GLU A 7 -24.94 -2.83 -10.95
C GLU A 7 -24.67 -1.38 -11.41
N ARG A 8 -24.05 -0.56 -10.56
CA ARG A 8 -23.68 0.85 -10.86
C ARG A 8 -22.29 1.02 -11.45
N MET A 9 -21.53 -0.06 -11.58
CA MET A 9 -20.19 0.01 -12.11
C MET A 9 -20.18 -0.32 -13.60
N ASP A 10 -19.66 0.60 -14.41
CA ASP A 10 -19.50 0.42 -15.87
C ASP A 10 -18.58 -0.75 -16.23
N GLN A 11 -17.79 -1.24 -15.29
CA GLN A 11 -16.83 -2.33 -15.45
C GLN A 11 -16.82 -3.21 -14.22
N ALA A 12 -16.53 -4.50 -14.40
CA ALA A 12 -16.38 -5.43 -13.30
C ALA A 12 -15.31 -4.98 -12.28
N PRO A 13 -15.41 -5.35 -10.99
CA PRO A 13 -14.39 -5.03 -9.99
C PRO A 13 -13.00 -5.40 -10.47
N TYR A 14 -12.02 -4.54 -10.19
CA TYR A 14 -10.64 -4.80 -10.56
C TYR A 14 -9.94 -5.65 -9.51
N HIS A 15 -9.35 -6.73 -9.94
CA HIS A 15 -8.57 -7.62 -9.09
C HIS A 15 -7.10 -7.59 -9.45
N LEU A 16 -6.25 -7.43 -8.45
CA LEU A 16 -4.80 -7.46 -8.55
C LEU A 16 -4.32 -8.89 -8.27
N ASP A 17 -3.80 -9.56 -9.30
CA ASP A 17 -3.03 -10.79 -9.15
C ASP A 17 -1.65 -10.50 -8.53
N GLN A 18 -0.85 -11.53 -8.32
CA GLN A 18 0.45 -11.38 -7.68
C GLN A 18 1.37 -10.43 -8.47
N ILE A 19 1.43 -10.57 -9.79
CA ILE A 19 2.29 -9.77 -10.66
C ILE A 19 1.94 -8.28 -10.57
N ARG A 20 0.64 -7.96 -10.59
CA ARG A 20 0.16 -6.58 -10.45
C ARG A 20 0.41 -6.02 -9.06
N ARG A 21 0.26 -6.85 -8.02
CA ARG A 21 0.53 -6.44 -6.63
C ARG A 21 1.99 -6.10 -6.42
N ASP A 22 2.89 -6.92 -6.93
CA ASP A 22 4.34 -6.69 -6.81
C ASP A 22 4.74 -5.41 -7.55
N ALA A 23 4.25 -5.22 -8.78
CA ALA A 23 4.49 -4.01 -9.55
C ALA A 23 3.97 -2.74 -8.85
N LEU A 24 2.80 -2.80 -8.21
CA LEU A 24 2.26 -1.66 -7.45
C LEU A 24 3.07 -1.37 -6.19
N LEU A 25 3.55 -2.39 -5.50
CA LEU A 25 4.41 -2.21 -4.33
C LEU A 25 5.73 -1.52 -4.72
N GLU A 26 6.35 -1.95 -5.81
CA GLU A 26 7.54 -1.28 -6.37
C GLU A 26 7.27 0.19 -6.71
N VAL A 27 6.16 0.47 -7.37
CA VAL A 27 5.75 1.84 -7.71
C VAL A 27 5.57 2.70 -6.46
N ILE A 28 4.93 2.20 -5.41
CA ILE A 28 4.75 2.94 -4.16
C ILE A 28 6.11 3.30 -3.55
N GLN A 29 7.06 2.36 -3.57
CA GLN A 29 8.43 2.60 -3.09
C GLN A 29 9.14 3.67 -3.94
N GLU A 30 9.07 3.55 -5.27
CA GLU A 30 9.66 4.50 -6.22
C GLU A 30 9.07 5.91 -6.03
N VAL A 31 7.76 6.04 -5.91
CA VAL A 31 7.08 7.32 -5.71
C VAL A 31 7.50 7.96 -4.39
N CYS A 32 7.53 7.20 -3.31
CA CYS A 32 7.98 7.71 -2.01
C CYS A 32 9.43 8.20 -2.09
N ALA A 33 10.33 7.42 -2.67
CA ALA A 33 11.73 7.80 -2.85
C ALA A 33 11.87 9.07 -3.71
N HIS A 34 11.18 9.13 -4.84
CA HIS A 34 11.21 10.28 -5.75
C HIS A 34 10.68 11.55 -5.11
N ARG A 35 9.68 11.46 -4.24
CA ARG A 35 9.07 12.60 -3.52
C ARG A 35 9.79 12.95 -2.22
N GLY A 36 10.85 12.25 -1.86
CA GLY A 36 11.54 12.45 -0.58
C GLY A 36 10.68 12.08 0.63
N SER A 37 9.68 11.22 0.43
CA SER A 37 8.82 10.68 1.47
C SER A 37 9.36 9.34 1.97
N ARG A 38 9.04 8.98 3.21
CA ARG A 38 9.48 7.71 3.78
C ARG A 38 8.31 6.73 3.89
N LEU A 39 8.38 5.63 3.14
CA LEU A 39 7.42 4.55 3.25
C LEU A 39 7.69 3.74 4.53
N LEU A 40 6.73 3.72 5.44
CA LEU A 40 6.83 3.00 6.72
C LEU A 40 6.22 1.61 6.65
N ALA A 41 5.11 1.46 5.94
CA ALA A 41 4.48 0.18 5.65
C ALA A 41 3.63 0.28 4.39
N ALA A 42 3.54 -0.81 3.66
CA ALA A 42 2.61 -0.96 2.54
C ALA A 42 2.13 -2.40 2.44
N HIS A 43 0.87 -2.56 2.11
CA HIS A 43 0.28 -3.86 1.80
C HIS A 43 -0.66 -3.72 0.61
N VAL A 44 -0.32 -4.39 -0.47
CA VAL A 44 -1.11 -4.44 -1.70
C VAL A 44 -1.89 -5.75 -1.72
N ARG A 45 -3.21 -5.65 -1.61
CA ARG A 45 -4.12 -6.80 -1.67
C ARG A 45 -4.76 -6.92 -3.05
N SER A 46 -5.58 -7.95 -3.20
CA SER A 46 -6.25 -8.22 -4.48
C SER A 46 -7.22 -7.11 -4.92
N ASN A 47 -7.77 -6.34 -3.99
CA ASN A 47 -8.79 -5.33 -4.27
C ASN A 47 -8.55 -3.97 -3.61
N HIS A 48 -7.51 -3.82 -2.80
CA HIS A 48 -7.17 -2.56 -2.16
C HIS A 48 -5.70 -2.48 -1.75
N VAL A 49 -5.25 -1.27 -1.45
CA VAL A 49 -3.88 -0.95 -1.04
C VAL A 49 -3.93 -0.17 0.27
N HIS A 50 -3.13 -0.59 1.23
CA HIS A 50 -2.90 0.15 2.47
C HIS A 50 -1.46 0.61 2.55
N THR A 51 -1.26 1.86 2.96
CA THR A 51 0.08 2.42 3.16
C THR A 51 0.15 3.29 4.39
N VAL A 52 1.34 3.36 4.98
CA VAL A 52 1.74 4.33 6.00
C VAL A 52 2.98 5.05 5.50
N VAL A 53 2.87 6.34 5.27
CA VAL A 53 3.92 7.17 4.66
C VAL A 53 4.18 8.40 5.52
N GLU A 54 5.44 8.66 5.84
CA GLU A 54 5.88 9.93 6.39
C GLU A 54 6.19 10.90 5.24
N ALA A 55 5.41 11.97 5.12
CA ALA A 55 5.50 12.90 4.02
C ALA A 55 5.26 14.34 4.45
N GLY A 56 5.98 15.28 3.85
CA GLY A 56 5.80 16.72 4.03
C GLY A 56 4.62 17.31 3.23
N VAL A 57 3.76 16.48 2.66
CA VAL A 57 2.62 16.88 1.84
C VAL A 57 1.34 16.18 2.32
N LEU A 58 0.19 16.67 1.88
CA LEU A 58 -1.12 16.11 2.23
C LEU A 58 -1.25 14.63 1.85
N PRO A 59 -1.93 13.80 2.67
CA PRO A 59 -2.16 12.37 2.37
C PRO A 59 -2.83 12.14 1.03
N GLU A 60 -3.76 13.00 0.65
CA GLU A 60 -4.47 12.97 -0.62
C GLU A 60 -3.51 13.13 -1.81
N ARG A 61 -2.47 13.94 -1.63
CA ARG A 61 -1.44 14.13 -2.66
C ARG A 61 -0.60 12.86 -2.83
N VAL A 62 -0.17 12.26 -1.72
CA VAL A 62 0.57 10.99 -1.75
C VAL A 62 -0.24 9.91 -2.41
N MET A 63 -1.51 9.76 -2.02
CA MET A 63 -2.44 8.79 -2.61
C MET A 63 -2.63 9.03 -4.11
N SER A 64 -2.82 10.29 -4.53
CA SER A 64 -3.01 10.65 -5.95
C SER A 64 -1.78 10.32 -6.78
N ASP A 65 -0.59 10.61 -6.27
CA ASP A 65 0.66 10.26 -6.94
C ASP A 65 0.81 8.73 -7.07
N CYS A 66 0.58 7.96 -6.00
CA CYS A 66 0.63 6.50 -6.05
C CYS A 66 -0.37 5.92 -7.06
N LYS A 67 -1.60 6.43 -7.11
CA LYS A 67 -2.61 6.02 -8.09
C LYS A 67 -2.19 6.34 -9.53
N ALA A 68 -1.67 7.54 -9.77
CA ALA A 68 -1.25 7.98 -11.10
C ALA A 68 -0.07 7.16 -11.64
N TYR A 69 0.96 6.98 -10.83
CA TYR A 69 2.14 6.19 -11.22
C TYR A 69 1.81 4.69 -11.31
N GLY A 70 0.99 4.17 -10.39
CA GLY A 70 0.49 2.80 -10.47
C GLY A 70 -0.30 2.52 -11.74
N ARG A 71 -1.19 3.45 -12.14
CA ARG A 71 -1.90 3.34 -13.42
C ARG A 71 -0.95 3.28 -14.61
N ARG A 72 0.07 4.15 -14.64
CA ARG A 72 1.06 4.15 -15.73
C ARG A 72 1.81 2.82 -15.80
N ARG A 73 2.29 2.30 -14.67
CA ARG A 73 3.01 1.03 -14.61
C ARG A 73 2.14 -0.12 -15.11
N LEU A 74 0.90 -0.23 -14.62
CA LEU A 74 -0.02 -1.28 -15.05
C LEU A 74 -0.38 -1.17 -16.54
N ASN A 75 -0.50 0.05 -17.08
CA ASN A 75 -0.67 0.24 -18.53
C ASN A 75 0.55 -0.24 -19.32
N GLN A 76 1.75 0.09 -18.86
CA GLN A 76 3.02 -0.32 -19.50
C GLN A 76 3.21 -1.84 -19.49
N MET A 77 2.66 -2.53 -18.50
CA MET A 77 2.71 -4.00 -18.46
C MET A 77 1.86 -4.68 -19.53
N GLY A 78 0.89 -3.97 -20.12
CA GLY A 78 0.04 -4.48 -21.18
C GLY A 78 -0.86 -5.66 -20.79
N LEU A 79 -1.13 -5.84 -19.50
CA LEU A 79 -1.92 -6.96 -18.98
C LEU A 79 -3.43 -6.68 -18.92
N ASP A 80 -3.81 -5.43 -19.15
CA ASP A 80 -5.20 -4.96 -19.08
C ASP A 80 -5.56 -4.15 -20.32
N GLU A 81 -6.86 -4.04 -20.56
CA GLU A 81 -7.39 -3.12 -21.56
C GLU A 81 -6.98 -1.66 -21.26
N PRO A 82 -6.65 -0.83 -22.27
CA PRO A 82 -6.12 0.52 -22.08
C PRO A 82 -7.01 1.43 -21.23
N ASN A 83 -8.34 1.26 -21.33
CA ASN A 83 -9.33 2.06 -20.60
C ASN A 83 -9.81 1.42 -19.30
N ARG A 84 -9.09 0.43 -18.79
CA ARG A 84 -9.46 -0.27 -17.56
C ARG A 84 -9.45 0.69 -16.36
N LYS A 85 -10.60 0.84 -15.70
CA LYS A 85 -10.75 1.57 -14.44
C LYS A 85 -10.22 0.70 -13.29
N ARG A 86 -9.18 1.17 -12.61
CA ARG A 86 -8.48 0.39 -11.56
C ARG A 86 -8.69 0.95 -10.16
N TRP A 87 -8.98 2.25 -10.07
CA TRP A 87 -9.06 2.94 -8.79
C TRP A 87 -10.46 3.39 -8.49
N ALA A 88 -10.88 3.23 -7.25
CA ALA A 88 -12.05 3.90 -6.72
C ALA A 88 -11.86 5.43 -6.80
N ARG A 89 -12.95 6.15 -6.99
CA ARG A 89 -12.96 7.61 -7.14
C ARG A 89 -12.36 8.30 -5.94
N HIS A 90 -12.66 7.79 -4.75
CA HIS A 90 -12.15 8.28 -3.48
C HIS A 90 -11.42 7.16 -2.75
N GLY A 91 -10.47 7.55 -1.91
CA GLY A 91 -9.83 6.67 -0.96
C GLY A 91 -9.98 7.24 0.45
N SER A 92 -9.73 6.44 1.47
CA SER A 92 -9.69 6.91 2.84
C SER A 92 -8.30 7.38 3.19
N THR A 93 -8.16 8.63 3.64
CA THR A 93 -6.91 9.21 4.10
C THR A 93 -7.03 9.60 5.57
N ARG A 94 -5.93 9.40 6.32
CA ARG A 94 -5.87 9.79 7.73
C ARG A 94 -4.49 10.30 8.07
N TRP A 95 -4.46 11.36 8.92
CA TRP A 95 -3.26 11.84 9.56
C TRP A 95 -3.00 11.11 10.88
N ARG A 96 -1.73 10.80 11.13
CA ARG A 96 -1.27 10.23 12.39
C ARG A 96 -0.08 11.04 12.91
N TRP A 97 -0.21 11.57 14.11
CA TRP A 97 0.80 12.42 14.73
C TRP A 97 1.49 11.74 15.92
N LYS A 98 0.77 10.87 16.62
CA LYS A 98 1.28 10.22 17.82
C LYS A 98 1.99 8.92 17.45
N PRO A 99 3.21 8.68 17.99
CA PRO A 99 3.98 7.46 17.69
C PRO A 99 3.21 6.16 17.89
N GLN A 100 2.39 6.06 18.95
CA GLN A 100 1.57 4.89 19.23
C GLN A 100 0.50 4.65 18.16
N HIS A 101 -0.08 5.71 17.57
CA HIS A 101 -1.05 5.58 16.49
C HIS A 101 -0.40 5.14 15.19
N VAL A 102 0.84 5.56 14.97
CA VAL A 102 1.65 5.13 13.83
C VAL A 102 2.02 3.65 13.95
N SER A 103 2.53 3.26 15.12
CA SER A 103 2.87 1.85 15.40
C SER A 103 1.65 0.95 15.25
N ALA A 104 0.49 1.36 15.76
CA ALA A 104 -0.76 0.61 15.60
C ALA A 104 -1.19 0.50 14.13
N ALA A 105 -1.05 1.57 13.33
CA ALA A 105 -1.36 1.54 11.90
C ALA A 105 -0.42 0.61 11.13
N ILE A 106 0.87 0.65 11.43
CA ILE A 106 1.86 -0.25 10.83
C ILE A 106 1.51 -1.70 11.20
N GLN A 107 1.29 -1.98 12.49
CA GLN A 107 0.94 -3.32 12.95
C GLN A 107 -0.34 -3.84 12.31
N TYR A 108 -1.36 -2.99 12.17
CA TYR A 108 -2.60 -3.35 11.49
C TYR A 108 -2.35 -3.77 10.04
N ILE A 109 -1.55 -3.01 9.28
CA ILE A 109 -1.21 -3.33 7.90
C ILE A 109 -0.42 -4.62 7.80
N VAL A 110 0.47 -4.85 8.77
CA VAL A 110 1.40 -5.99 8.78
C VAL A 110 0.72 -7.29 9.22
N SER A 111 -0.09 -7.24 10.27
CA SER A 111 -0.52 -8.43 11.00
C SER A 111 -2.01 -8.73 10.91
N GLU A 112 -2.86 -7.72 10.77
CA GLU A 112 -4.30 -7.86 11.03
C GLU A 112 -5.17 -7.88 9.77
N GLN A 113 -4.57 -7.71 8.60
CA GLN A 113 -5.30 -7.62 7.32
C GLN A 113 -5.71 -8.99 6.72
N GLY A 114 -5.75 -10.05 7.51
CA GLY A 114 -6.34 -11.36 7.14
C GLY A 114 -5.80 -11.98 5.85
N GLU A 115 -5.23 -13.17 5.96
CA GLU A 115 -4.59 -14.04 4.98
C GLU A 115 -3.07 -13.91 4.81
N VAL A 116 -2.33 -13.84 5.88
CA VAL A 116 -1.13 -14.66 6.03
C VAL A 116 -1.04 -15.06 7.51
N ARG A 117 -1.67 -16.14 7.86
CA ARG A 117 -1.39 -16.88 9.09
C ARG A 117 -0.05 -17.59 8.92
N HIS A 118 1.04 -16.86 8.96
CA HIS A 118 2.33 -17.40 9.32
C HIS A 118 2.83 -16.62 10.52
N PRO A 119 2.92 -17.26 11.69
CA PRO A 119 3.62 -16.67 12.82
C PRO A 119 5.06 -16.44 12.37
N LEU A 120 5.52 -15.19 12.48
CA LEU A 120 6.92 -14.86 12.26
C LEU A 120 7.75 -15.72 13.21
N PRO A 121 8.73 -16.49 12.72
CA PRO A 121 9.68 -17.16 13.61
C PRO A 121 10.45 -16.09 14.37
N LYS A 122 10.37 -16.15 15.69
CA LYS A 122 11.27 -15.43 16.57
C LYS A 122 12.69 -15.95 16.29
N GLY A 123 13.52 -15.13 15.68
CA GLY A 123 14.96 -15.32 15.69
C GLY A 123 15.58 -15.99 14.48
N ARG A 124 16.60 -15.29 13.99
CA ARG A 124 17.69 -15.67 13.10
C ARG A 124 17.45 -15.49 11.61
N ALA A 125 18.17 -14.49 11.11
CA ALA A 125 18.47 -14.36 9.70
C ALA A 125 19.25 -15.59 9.21
N THR A 126 18.67 -16.34 8.27
CA THR A 126 19.41 -17.20 7.37
C THR A 126 18.85 -17.05 5.97
N SER A 127 19.74 -16.68 5.08
CA SER A 127 19.55 -16.58 3.65
C SER A 127 19.06 -17.90 3.04
N ARG A 128 18.00 -17.86 2.26
CA ARG A 128 17.82 -18.50 0.95
C ARG A 128 16.36 -18.54 0.53
N GLY A 129 16.10 -17.92 -0.60
CA GLY A 129 15.15 -18.25 -1.64
C GLY A 129 13.78 -18.80 -1.23
N SER A 130 12.79 -17.91 -1.16
CA SER A 130 11.39 -18.25 -1.36
C SER A 130 10.62 -16.97 -1.65
N ALA A 131 9.62 -17.07 -2.52
CA ALA A 131 8.79 -15.97 -2.98
C ALA A 131 8.44 -14.98 -1.87
N MET A 132 8.86 -13.73 -2.03
CA MET A 132 8.60 -12.65 -1.07
C MET A 132 7.09 -12.36 -1.02
N PRO A 133 6.50 -12.31 0.18
CA PRO A 133 5.14 -11.78 0.33
C PRO A 133 5.11 -10.31 -0.07
N SER A 134 3.99 -9.87 -0.68
CA SER A 134 3.75 -8.50 -1.18
C SER A 134 3.70 -7.42 -0.07
N ALA A 135 4.32 -7.67 1.06
CA ALA A 135 4.42 -6.76 2.19
C ALA A 135 5.88 -6.59 2.57
N ARG A 136 6.39 -5.37 2.49
CA ARG A 136 7.70 -5.01 3.04
C ARG A 136 7.52 -4.17 4.29
N PHE A 137 8.32 -4.46 5.30
CA PHE A 137 8.23 -3.89 6.63
C PHE A 137 9.45 -3.04 6.95
N TYR A 138 9.20 -1.93 7.60
CA TYR A 138 10.20 -1.16 8.31
C TYR A 138 9.94 -1.29 9.81
N THR A 139 10.92 -1.75 10.57
CA THR A 139 10.88 -1.67 12.04
C THR A 139 11.32 -0.28 12.46
N PRO A 140 10.45 0.52 13.08
CA PRO A 140 10.88 1.80 13.64
C PRO A 140 11.86 1.55 14.78
N THR A 141 13.02 2.18 14.72
CA THR A 141 13.97 2.25 15.84
C THR A 141 13.28 2.95 17.03
N PRO A 142 13.61 2.58 18.30
CA PRO A 142 12.91 3.11 19.49
C PRO A 142 12.95 4.63 19.70
N ALA A 143 13.69 5.37 18.89
CA ALA A 143 13.82 6.83 18.93
C ALA A 143 13.12 7.51 17.74
N PHE A 144 11.99 6.96 17.25
CA PHE A 144 11.28 7.55 16.12
C PHE A 144 10.60 8.87 16.51
N GLN A 145 11.26 9.98 16.20
CA GLN A 145 10.62 11.29 16.15
C GLN A 145 10.42 11.67 14.68
N SER A 146 9.19 11.54 14.21
CA SER A 146 8.85 12.00 12.88
C SER A 146 8.83 13.52 12.81
N LYS A 147 9.57 14.09 11.87
CA LYS A 147 9.56 15.53 11.58
C LYS A 147 8.28 15.93 10.83
N TYR A 148 7.62 15.01 10.19
CA TYR A 148 6.47 15.23 9.34
C TYR A 148 5.28 14.37 9.77
N PRO A 149 4.06 14.81 9.46
CA PRO A 149 2.88 14.00 9.70
C PRO A 149 2.90 12.71 8.88
N ILE A 150 2.28 11.68 9.40
CA ILE A 150 2.21 10.38 8.76
C ILE A 150 0.85 10.21 8.10
N ALA A 151 0.88 9.98 6.81
CA ALA A 151 -0.28 9.73 5.99
C ALA A 151 -0.58 8.23 5.93
N CYS A 152 -1.81 7.84 6.29
CA CYS A 152 -2.34 6.52 6.01
C CYS A 152 -3.41 6.66 4.94
N PHE A 153 -3.43 5.78 3.93
CA PHE A 153 -4.50 5.73 2.95
C PHE A 153 -4.83 4.31 2.51
N THR A 154 -6.08 4.11 2.13
CA THR A 154 -6.64 2.85 1.64
C THR A 154 -7.41 3.06 0.35
#